data_64e434bb8ee0d58ad80b865cddc7f914
#
_entry.id   64e434bb8ee0d58ad80b865cddc7f914
#
_cell.length_a   1.000
_cell.length_b   1.000
_cell.length_c   1.000
_cell.angle_alpha   90.00
_cell.angle_beta   90.00
_cell.angle_gamma   90.00
#
_symmetry.space_group_name_H-M   'P 1'
#
loop_
_entity.id
_entity.type
_entity.pdbx_description
1 polymer ?
#
loop_
_entity_poly.entity_id
_entity_poly.type
_entity_poly.pdbx_seq_one_letter_code
_entity_poly.pdbx_strand_id
1 'polypeptide(L)'
;MKLRHLFFACSGVFVMMFSMLLLVVIVFSDEEDGGSGGNLIYGGVSVSQEVLAHKLMLEKYAREYGIEEYLNVLLAIIQVESGGTLEDVMQSSESLGLPPNSLNTEESIKQGCKYFSELLTAAETKGCDLNSVIQSYNYGGGFLDYVAGHGKKYTFELAESFAREKSGGKKVTYTNPVAVEKNGGWRYSYGNMFYVFLVSEYLTVAQFDDETVQAIMEEALKYEGWTYVYG
;
A
#
# COMPACT_ATOMS: atom_id res chain seq x y z
N MET A 1 -12.53 -29.69 43.03
CA MET A 1 -12.93 -28.29 42.77
C MET A 1 -11.70 -27.52 42.27
N LYS A 2 -11.27 -27.65 41.00
CA LYS A 2 -10.16 -26.88 40.35
C LYS A 2 -10.08 -27.15 38.82
N LEU A 3 -11.24 -27.20 38.11
CA LEU A 3 -11.21 -27.40 36.66
C LEU A 3 -12.15 -26.45 35.90
N ARG A 4 -12.66 -25.40 36.55
CA ARG A 4 -13.63 -24.47 35.92
C ARG A 4 -13.03 -23.10 35.51
N HIS A 5 -11.76 -22.82 35.87
CA HIS A 5 -11.14 -21.52 35.57
C HIS A 5 -10.17 -21.52 34.37
N LEU A 6 -9.95 -22.69 33.72
CA LEU A 6 -9.04 -22.77 32.58
C LEU A 6 -9.74 -22.54 31.21
N PHE A 7 -11.08 -22.61 31.18
CA PHE A 7 -11.84 -22.46 29.94
C PHE A 7 -12.19 -21.02 29.58
N PHE A 8 -12.04 -20.04 30.50
CA PHE A 8 -12.37 -18.64 30.24
C PHE A 8 -11.20 -17.80 29.72
N ALA A 9 -9.98 -18.28 29.84
CA ALA A 9 -8.80 -17.56 29.37
C ALA A 9 -8.50 -17.75 27.88
N CYS A 10 -8.96 -18.86 27.27
CA CYS A 10 -8.73 -19.13 25.84
C CYS A 10 -9.77 -18.51 24.90
N SER A 11 -10.98 -18.15 25.41
CA SER A 11 -12.02 -17.59 24.57
C SER A 11 -11.79 -16.10 24.23
N GLY A 12 -11.13 -15.36 25.12
CA GLY A 12 -10.86 -13.94 24.93
C GLY A 12 -9.82 -13.64 23.83
N VAL A 13 -8.81 -14.48 23.71
CA VAL A 13 -7.75 -14.31 22.69
C VAL A 13 -8.26 -14.70 21.31
N PHE A 14 -9.14 -15.69 21.21
CA PHE A 14 -9.74 -16.12 19.94
C PHE A 14 -10.72 -15.09 19.39
N VAL A 15 -11.46 -14.38 20.24
CA VAL A 15 -12.39 -13.33 19.82
C VAL A 15 -11.64 -12.08 19.33
N MET A 16 -10.50 -11.72 19.95
CA MET A 16 -9.68 -10.60 19.46
C MET A 16 -8.99 -10.89 18.12
N MET A 17 -8.52 -12.11 17.90
CA MET A 17 -7.95 -12.49 16.60
C MET A 17 -9.02 -12.54 15.50
N PHE A 18 -10.25 -12.95 15.81
CA PHE A 18 -11.34 -13.01 14.84
C PHE A 18 -11.89 -11.61 14.49
N SER A 19 -11.89 -10.66 15.42
CA SER A 19 -12.31 -9.28 15.15
C SER A 19 -11.29 -8.51 14.31
N MET A 20 -10.00 -8.84 14.43
CA MET A 20 -8.94 -8.24 13.59
C MET A 20 -8.96 -8.83 12.16
N LEU A 21 -9.36 -10.10 12.01
CA LEU A 21 -9.53 -10.74 10.69
C LEU A 21 -10.78 -10.22 9.95
N LEU A 22 -11.84 -9.81 10.67
CA LEU A 22 -13.08 -9.31 10.06
C LEU A 22 -12.92 -7.88 9.48
N LEU A 23 -11.98 -7.10 9.99
CA LEU A 23 -11.71 -5.74 9.50
C LEU A 23 -10.97 -5.71 8.16
N VAL A 24 -10.19 -6.74 7.85
CA VAL A 24 -9.48 -6.85 6.55
C VAL A 24 -10.42 -7.32 5.43
N VAL A 25 -11.47 -8.09 5.74
CA VAL A 25 -12.41 -8.63 4.74
C VAL A 25 -13.41 -7.57 4.22
N ILE A 26 -13.70 -6.52 5.01
CA ILE A 26 -14.69 -5.49 4.61
C ILE A 26 -14.14 -4.53 3.55
N VAL A 27 -12.82 -4.42 3.38
CA VAL A 27 -12.20 -3.52 2.38
C VAL A 27 -12.26 -4.09 0.95
N PHE A 28 -12.59 -5.37 0.78
CA PHE A 28 -12.56 -6.06 -0.52
C PHE A 28 -13.86 -6.78 -0.92
N SER A 29 -14.98 -6.51 -0.27
CA SER A 29 -16.27 -6.96 -0.79
C SER A 29 -16.68 -6.03 -1.93
N ASP A 30 -16.66 -6.57 -3.15
CA ASP A 30 -17.22 -5.96 -4.35
C ASP A 30 -18.68 -5.58 -4.10
N GLU A 31 -18.96 -4.31 -3.87
CA GLU A 31 -20.24 -3.73 -4.21
C GLU A 31 -20.07 -3.00 -5.54
N GLU A 32 -20.66 -3.58 -6.59
CA GLU A 32 -20.98 -2.88 -7.82
C GLU A 32 -21.93 -1.73 -7.47
N ASP A 33 -21.37 -0.54 -7.27
CA ASP A 33 -22.17 0.68 -7.46
C ASP A 33 -21.31 1.78 -8.09
N GLY A 34 -21.84 2.34 -9.18
CA GLY A 34 -21.20 3.37 -9.97
C GLY A 34 -21.12 4.69 -9.20
N GLY A 35 -20.03 4.90 -8.51
CA GLY A 35 -19.72 6.12 -7.77
C GLY A 35 -18.28 6.55 -7.97
N SER A 36 -18.12 7.74 -8.51
CA SER A 36 -16.98 8.68 -8.45
C SER A 36 -15.74 8.15 -7.74
N GLY A 37 -14.62 8.03 -8.44
CA GLY A 37 -13.33 7.62 -7.89
C GLY A 37 -12.83 8.61 -6.81
N GLY A 38 -13.27 8.43 -5.57
CA GLY A 38 -12.71 9.10 -4.43
C GLY A 38 -11.32 8.50 -4.13
N ASN A 39 -10.31 9.34 -3.97
CA ASN A 39 -9.02 8.94 -3.45
C ASN A 39 -9.22 8.35 -2.05
N LEU A 40 -8.72 7.14 -1.82
CA LEU A 40 -8.69 6.52 -0.49
C LEU A 40 -7.78 7.36 0.41
N ILE A 41 -8.36 7.91 1.48
CA ILE A 41 -7.59 8.66 2.48
C ILE A 41 -7.16 7.70 3.55
N TYR A 42 -5.86 7.54 3.69
CA TYR A 42 -5.30 6.77 4.79
C TYR A 42 -5.11 7.65 6.01
N GLY A 43 -6.04 7.52 6.98
CA GLY A 43 -6.05 8.30 8.23
C GLY A 43 -4.92 7.97 9.20
N GLY A 44 -4.21 6.84 9.00
CA GLY A 44 -3.13 6.41 9.87
C GLY A 44 -2.28 5.31 9.25
N VAL A 45 -1.15 5.05 9.92
CA VAL A 45 -0.22 3.96 9.56
C VAL A 45 0.24 3.24 10.84
N SER A 46 0.28 1.92 10.81
CA SER A 46 0.76 1.07 11.92
C SER A 46 2.01 0.33 11.49
N VAL A 47 3.17 0.92 11.73
CA VAL A 47 4.49 0.40 11.34
C VAL A 47 5.41 0.26 12.54
N SER A 48 6.53 -0.44 12.38
CA SER A 48 7.52 -0.67 13.44
C SER A 48 8.26 0.62 13.85
N GLN A 49 8.94 0.57 15.01
CA GLN A 49 9.75 1.69 15.49
C GLN A 49 10.96 1.95 14.58
N GLU A 50 11.50 0.89 13.96
CA GLU A 50 12.59 0.96 12.99
C GLU A 50 12.17 1.78 11.78
N VAL A 51 10.96 1.57 11.26
CA VAL A 51 10.39 2.39 10.17
C VAL A 51 10.16 3.82 10.62
N LEU A 52 9.58 4.02 11.82
CA LEU A 52 9.32 5.36 12.35
C LEU A 52 10.60 6.18 12.59
N ALA A 53 11.75 5.53 12.82
CA ALA A 53 13.04 6.20 12.94
C ALA A 53 13.43 6.95 11.64
N HIS A 54 12.92 6.53 10.49
CA HIS A 54 13.19 7.18 9.21
C HIS A 54 12.20 8.29 8.85
N LYS A 55 11.13 8.48 9.66
CA LYS A 55 10.01 9.39 9.33
C LYS A 55 10.46 10.82 9.00
N LEU A 56 11.32 11.43 9.81
CA LEU A 56 11.76 12.81 9.58
C LEU A 56 12.53 12.97 8.25
N MET A 57 13.34 11.98 7.89
CA MET A 57 14.05 11.99 6.62
C MET A 57 13.07 11.77 5.45
N LEU A 58 12.10 10.87 5.63
CA LEU A 58 11.05 10.63 4.66
C LEU A 58 10.19 11.89 4.42
N GLU A 59 9.78 12.60 5.49
CA GLU A 59 9.06 13.88 5.41
C GLU A 59 9.85 14.95 4.63
N LYS A 60 11.17 15.04 4.86
CA LYS A 60 12.05 15.95 4.11
C LYS A 60 11.95 15.71 2.61
N TYR A 61 12.09 14.44 2.17
CA TYR A 61 12.12 14.11 0.75
C TYR A 61 10.70 14.02 0.14
N ALA A 62 9.69 13.63 0.91
CA ALA A 62 8.30 13.73 0.48
C ALA A 62 7.93 15.17 0.12
N ARG A 63 8.34 16.15 0.96
CA ARG A 63 8.17 17.57 0.68
C ARG A 63 8.99 18.05 -0.52
N GLU A 64 10.24 17.58 -0.68
CA GLU A 64 11.08 17.93 -1.84
C GLU A 64 10.42 17.54 -3.16
N TYR A 65 9.68 16.43 -3.17
CA TYR A 65 9.01 15.91 -4.37
C TYR A 65 7.49 16.17 -4.42
N GLY A 66 6.93 16.93 -3.45
CA GLY A 66 5.51 17.32 -3.44
C GLY A 66 4.54 16.14 -3.23
N ILE A 67 4.90 15.21 -2.37
CA ILE A 67 4.15 13.98 -2.09
C ILE A 67 3.91 13.75 -0.58
N GLU A 68 3.85 14.83 0.22
CA GLU A 68 3.67 14.77 1.66
C GLU A 68 2.38 14.06 2.09
N GLU A 69 1.33 14.20 1.30
CA GLU A 69 0.04 13.56 1.52
C GLU A 69 0.13 12.03 1.50
N TYR A 70 1.14 11.47 0.83
CA TYR A 70 1.39 10.03 0.75
C TYR A 70 2.35 9.51 1.82
N LEU A 71 2.69 10.29 2.85
CA LEU A 71 3.66 9.91 3.87
C LEU A 71 3.33 8.57 4.53
N ASN A 72 2.05 8.32 4.85
CA ASN A 72 1.62 7.05 5.43
C ASN A 72 1.85 5.87 4.46
N VAL A 73 1.59 6.06 3.18
CA VAL A 73 1.85 5.05 2.14
C VAL A 73 3.35 4.76 2.02
N LEU A 74 4.18 5.80 2.04
CA LEU A 74 5.64 5.66 1.97
C LEU A 74 6.22 4.94 3.19
N LEU A 75 5.70 5.20 4.39
CA LEU A 75 6.06 4.46 5.61
C LEU A 75 5.65 2.99 5.51
N ALA A 76 4.46 2.70 5.00
CA ALA A 76 4.00 1.33 4.76
C ALA A 76 4.86 0.61 3.70
N ILE A 77 5.31 1.31 2.66
CA ILE A 77 6.26 0.79 1.67
C ILE A 77 7.59 0.42 2.34
N ILE A 78 8.20 1.29 3.17
CA ILE A 78 9.42 0.95 3.92
C ILE A 78 9.21 -0.29 4.79
N GLN A 79 8.03 -0.39 5.43
CA GLN A 79 7.71 -1.56 6.25
C GLN A 79 7.70 -2.86 5.44
N VAL A 80 7.13 -2.84 4.25
CA VAL A 80 7.06 -4.02 3.36
C VAL A 80 8.41 -4.35 2.74
N GLU A 81 9.18 -3.34 2.33
CA GLU A 81 10.46 -3.54 1.63
C GLU A 81 11.59 -4.01 2.54
N SER A 82 11.69 -3.45 3.75
CA SER A 82 12.85 -3.71 4.61
C SER A 82 12.54 -3.82 6.10
N GLY A 83 11.30 -3.48 6.51
CA GLY A 83 10.98 -3.28 7.94
C GLY A 83 11.78 -2.15 8.57
N GLY A 84 12.40 -1.27 7.78
CA GLY A 84 13.25 -0.17 8.25
C GLY A 84 14.66 -0.58 8.69
N THR A 85 15.08 -1.82 8.43
CA THR A 85 16.33 -2.38 8.99
C THR A 85 17.50 -2.51 8.01
N LEU A 86 17.25 -2.38 6.71
CA LEU A 86 18.28 -2.41 5.68
C LEU A 86 18.80 -1.00 5.40
N GLU A 87 20.00 -0.87 4.82
CA GLU A 87 20.51 0.43 4.36
C GLU A 87 19.66 0.97 3.19
N ASP A 88 19.36 0.16 2.21
CA ASP A 88 18.40 0.48 1.15
C ASP A 88 16.96 0.25 1.65
N VAL A 89 16.51 1.11 2.58
CA VAL A 89 15.27 0.93 3.32
C VAL A 89 14.02 0.90 2.44
N MET A 90 14.03 1.57 1.29
CA MET A 90 12.93 1.60 0.32
C MET A 90 13.15 0.64 -0.85
N GLN A 91 14.25 -0.14 -0.85
CA GLN A 91 14.67 -1.04 -1.95
C GLN A 91 14.62 -0.35 -3.32
N SER A 92 15.06 0.90 -3.36
CA SER A 92 14.93 1.78 -4.52
C SER A 92 16.11 1.72 -5.50
N SER A 93 17.17 0.95 -5.19
CA SER A 93 18.36 0.77 -6.06
C SER A 93 17.98 0.33 -7.48
N GLU A 94 17.07 -0.61 -7.62
CA GLU A 94 16.69 -1.17 -8.92
C GLU A 94 16.00 -0.14 -9.83
N SER A 95 15.35 0.88 -9.27
CA SER A 95 14.77 2.00 -10.04
C SER A 95 15.84 2.86 -10.75
N LEU A 96 17.09 2.77 -10.31
CA LEU A 96 18.27 3.39 -10.94
C LEU A 96 19.05 2.42 -11.84
N GLY A 97 18.57 1.17 -11.99
CA GLY A 97 19.30 0.12 -12.70
C GLY A 97 20.51 -0.41 -11.93
N LEU A 98 20.60 -0.16 -10.63
CA LEU A 98 21.64 -0.66 -9.75
C LEU A 98 21.25 -2.05 -9.19
N PRO A 99 22.21 -2.86 -8.73
CA PRO A 99 21.92 -4.07 -7.99
C PRO A 99 21.11 -3.77 -6.71
N PRO A 100 20.27 -4.70 -6.21
CA PRO A 100 19.56 -4.54 -4.94
C PRO A 100 20.52 -4.19 -3.78
N ASN A 101 20.04 -3.39 -2.82
CA ASN A 101 20.79 -2.95 -1.65
C ASN A 101 22.10 -2.18 -1.98
N SER A 102 22.11 -1.38 -3.05
CA SER A 102 23.28 -0.59 -3.45
C SER A 102 23.28 0.84 -2.88
N LEU A 103 22.17 1.30 -2.32
CA LEU A 103 22.02 2.65 -1.77
C LEU A 103 22.14 2.64 -0.25
N ASN A 104 22.70 3.72 0.32
CA ASN A 104 22.57 3.99 1.74
C ASN A 104 21.16 4.52 2.08
N THR A 105 20.87 4.65 3.36
CA THR A 105 19.51 5.02 3.84
C THR A 105 19.02 6.35 3.27
N GLU A 106 19.84 7.38 3.24
CA GLU A 106 19.43 8.70 2.71
C GLU A 106 19.20 8.64 1.20
N GLU A 107 20.12 8.03 0.47
CA GLU A 107 19.99 7.84 -0.99
C GLU A 107 18.76 7.00 -1.34
N SER A 108 18.51 5.94 -0.56
CA SER A 108 17.34 5.07 -0.73
C SER A 108 16.03 5.85 -0.54
N ILE A 109 15.88 6.60 0.55
CA ILE A 109 14.68 7.39 0.82
C ILE A 109 14.48 8.47 -0.24
N LYS A 110 15.56 9.19 -0.60
CA LYS A 110 15.50 10.20 -1.65
C LYS A 110 15.05 9.61 -2.98
N GLN A 111 15.66 8.51 -3.41
CA GLN A 111 15.32 7.85 -4.66
C GLN A 111 13.92 7.21 -4.62
N GLY A 112 13.54 6.59 -3.51
CA GLY A 112 12.21 6.01 -3.33
C GLY A 112 11.10 7.06 -3.42
N CYS A 113 11.26 8.22 -2.77
CA CYS A 113 10.32 9.34 -2.89
C CYS A 113 10.25 9.88 -4.32
N LYS A 114 11.40 10.07 -4.95
CA LYS A 114 11.46 10.53 -6.36
C LYS A 114 10.71 9.56 -7.28
N TYR A 115 11.01 8.27 -7.18
CA TYR A 115 10.39 7.26 -8.01
C TYR A 115 8.87 7.16 -7.79
N PHE A 116 8.42 7.23 -6.53
CA PHE A 116 7.01 7.25 -6.20
C PHE A 116 6.31 8.49 -6.79
N SER A 117 6.93 9.67 -6.71
CA SER A 117 6.42 10.91 -7.34
C SER A 117 6.30 10.79 -8.87
N GLU A 118 7.28 10.17 -9.53
CA GLU A 118 7.24 9.91 -10.97
C GLU A 118 6.09 8.97 -11.34
N LEU A 119 5.84 7.92 -10.53
CA LEU A 119 4.72 7.00 -10.71
C LEU A 119 3.37 7.69 -10.49
N LEU A 120 3.23 8.57 -9.49
CA LEU A 120 2.03 9.37 -9.27
C LEU A 120 1.72 10.26 -10.48
N THR A 121 2.70 11.00 -10.97
CA THR A 121 2.54 11.85 -12.17
C THR A 121 2.12 11.03 -13.39
N ALA A 122 2.71 9.85 -13.57
CA ALA A 122 2.35 8.96 -14.67
C ALA A 122 0.93 8.40 -14.51
N ALA A 123 0.53 8.05 -13.28
CA ALA A 123 -0.81 7.55 -12.98
C ALA A 123 -1.88 8.63 -13.21
N GLU A 124 -1.65 9.86 -12.76
CA GLU A 124 -2.53 11.00 -13.00
C GLU A 124 -2.75 11.22 -14.50
N THR A 125 -1.67 11.26 -15.27
CA THR A 125 -1.72 11.42 -16.74
C THR A 125 -2.56 10.32 -17.42
N LYS A 126 -2.51 9.09 -16.90
CA LYS A 126 -3.21 7.92 -17.43
C LYS A 126 -4.62 7.75 -16.84
N GLY A 127 -4.95 8.47 -15.76
CA GLY A 127 -6.17 8.34 -14.98
C GLY A 127 -6.23 7.04 -14.18
N CYS A 128 -5.08 6.52 -13.73
CA CYS A 128 -4.99 5.34 -12.89
C CYS A 128 -5.11 5.71 -11.40
N ASP A 129 -5.56 4.78 -10.58
CA ASP A 129 -5.73 4.95 -9.13
C ASP A 129 -4.43 4.76 -8.33
N LEU A 130 -4.46 5.11 -7.03
CA LEU A 130 -3.33 4.99 -6.12
C LEU A 130 -2.85 3.53 -5.94
N ASN A 131 -3.75 2.55 -5.93
CA ASN A 131 -3.36 1.16 -5.84
C ASN A 131 -2.54 0.70 -7.05
N SER A 132 -2.82 1.28 -8.24
CA SER A 132 -1.99 1.08 -9.43
C SER A 132 -0.57 1.65 -9.24
N VAL A 133 -0.43 2.80 -8.56
CA VAL A 133 0.88 3.39 -8.21
C VAL A 133 1.62 2.50 -7.22
N ILE A 134 0.95 2.07 -6.14
CA ILE A 134 1.54 1.17 -5.12
C ILE A 134 2.04 -0.11 -5.79
N GLN A 135 1.23 -0.78 -6.60
CA GLN A 135 1.68 -1.99 -7.30
C GLN A 135 2.84 -1.71 -8.26
N SER A 136 2.83 -0.55 -8.93
CA SER A 136 3.88 -0.15 -9.86
C SER A 136 5.20 0.16 -9.18
N TYR A 137 5.20 0.52 -7.89
CA TYR A 137 6.43 0.65 -7.12
C TYR A 137 7.23 -0.66 -7.12
N ASN A 138 6.53 -1.79 -6.95
CA ASN A 138 7.14 -3.13 -6.98
C ASN A 138 7.33 -3.69 -8.41
N TYR A 139 6.42 -3.38 -9.35
CA TYR A 139 6.43 -3.96 -10.70
C TYR A 139 7.17 -3.13 -11.74
N GLY A 140 7.48 -1.87 -11.42
CA GLY A 140 7.92 -0.89 -12.40
C GLY A 140 6.76 -0.18 -13.11
N GLY A 141 7.04 1.01 -13.68
CA GLY A 141 6.05 1.89 -14.31
C GLY A 141 5.26 1.28 -15.48
N GLY A 142 5.77 0.21 -16.10
CA GLY A 142 5.05 -0.51 -17.15
C GLY A 142 3.72 -1.12 -16.71
N PHE A 143 3.51 -1.31 -15.41
CA PHE A 143 2.22 -1.75 -14.88
C PHE A 143 1.14 -0.67 -15.00
N LEU A 144 1.49 0.61 -14.89
CA LEU A 144 0.54 1.72 -15.13
C LEU A 144 0.02 1.70 -16.57
N ASP A 145 0.87 1.42 -17.56
CA ASP A 145 0.44 1.29 -18.96
C ASP A 145 -0.53 0.11 -19.14
N TYR A 146 -0.24 -1.00 -18.44
CA TYR A 146 -1.10 -2.17 -18.48
C TYR A 146 -2.47 -1.87 -17.87
N VAL A 147 -2.53 -1.28 -16.69
CA VAL A 147 -3.80 -0.90 -16.01
C VAL A 147 -4.57 0.13 -16.84
N ALA A 148 -3.90 1.13 -17.41
CA ALA A 148 -4.53 2.14 -18.26
C ALA A 148 -5.27 1.53 -19.45
N GLY A 149 -4.72 0.44 -20.03
CA GLY A 149 -5.35 -0.33 -21.10
C GLY A 149 -6.48 -1.26 -20.64
N HIS A 150 -6.68 -1.44 -19.32
CA HIS A 150 -7.61 -2.41 -18.73
C HIS A 150 -8.60 -1.79 -17.73
N GLY A 151 -9.01 -0.56 -17.94
CA GLY A 151 -10.06 0.08 -17.13
C GLY A 151 -9.55 1.08 -16.09
N LYS A 152 -8.23 1.33 -16.03
CA LYS A 152 -7.58 2.39 -15.23
C LYS A 152 -7.65 2.21 -13.71
N LYS A 153 -8.20 1.12 -13.22
CA LYS A 153 -8.27 0.78 -11.80
C LYS A 153 -7.50 -0.50 -11.52
N TYR A 154 -6.77 -0.49 -10.41
CA TYR A 154 -6.11 -1.70 -9.93
C TYR A 154 -7.13 -2.78 -9.58
N THR A 155 -6.84 -4.00 -9.96
CA THR A 155 -7.41 -5.22 -9.38
C THR A 155 -6.33 -6.27 -9.17
N PHE A 156 -6.55 -7.19 -8.24
CA PHE A 156 -5.60 -8.29 -8.02
C PHE A 156 -5.42 -9.15 -9.29
N GLU A 157 -6.47 -9.35 -10.05
CA GLU A 157 -6.46 -10.12 -11.30
C GLU A 157 -5.56 -9.46 -12.36
N LEU A 158 -5.53 -8.12 -12.42
CA LEU A 158 -4.61 -7.39 -13.30
C LEU A 158 -3.16 -7.55 -12.83
N ALA A 159 -2.91 -7.47 -11.52
CA ALA A 159 -1.57 -7.70 -10.97
C ALA A 159 -1.10 -9.15 -11.22
N GLU A 160 -1.97 -10.13 -10.99
CA GLU A 160 -1.69 -11.53 -11.27
C GLU A 160 -1.41 -11.79 -12.75
N SER A 161 -2.25 -11.24 -13.65
CA SER A 161 -2.13 -11.41 -15.09
C SER A 161 -0.83 -10.80 -15.63
N PHE A 162 -0.48 -9.60 -15.17
CA PHE A 162 0.77 -8.94 -15.51
C PHE A 162 1.98 -9.75 -15.06
N ALA A 163 2.00 -10.21 -13.80
CA ALA A 163 3.08 -11.03 -13.27
C ALA A 163 3.21 -12.37 -14.05
N ARG A 164 2.08 -12.99 -14.41
CA ARG A 164 2.06 -14.19 -15.24
C ARG A 164 2.72 -13.96 -16.61
N GLU A 165 2.36 -12.85 -17.26
CA GLU A 165 2.94 -12.49 -18.56
C GLU A 165 4.45 -12.25 -18.44
N LYS A 166 4.87 -11.40 -17.49
CA LYS A 166 6.29 -11.03 -17.31
C LYS A 166 7.16 -12.19 -16.85
N SER A 167 6.61 -13.14 -16.10
CA SER A 167 7.34 -14.35 -15.65
C SER A 167 7.34 -15.49 -16.65
N GLY A 168 6.62 -15.37 -17.78
CA GLY A 168 6.36 -16.50 -18.68
C GLY A 168 5.56 -17.63 -18.01
N GLY A 169 4.74 -17.30 -17.02
CA GLY A 169 3.93 -18.27 -16.26
C GLY A 169 4.69 -19.02 -15.15
N LYS A 170 5.96 -18.70 -14.90
CA LYS A 170 6.77 -19.35 -13.86
C LYS A 170 6.28 -18.98 -12.47
N LYS A 171 5.96 -19.99 -11.65
CA LYS A 171 5.53 -19.85 -10.27
C LYS A 171 6.65 -20.19 -9.29
N VAL A 172 6.61 -19.59 -8.11
CA VAL A 172 7.48 -19.86 -6.97
C VAL A 172 6.64 -19.99 -5.72
N THR A 173 7.10 -20.78 -4.75
CA THR A 173 6.48 -20.87 -3.42
C THR A 173 6.55 -19.53 -2.72
N TYR A 174 5.44 -19.14 -2.09
CA TYR A 174 5.35 -17.91 -1.32
C TYR A 174 4.45 -18.13 -0.10
N THR A 175 5.06 -18.32 1.07
CA THR A 175 4.40 -18.74 2.31
C THR A 175 3.80 -17.58 3.13
N ASN A 176 3.73 -16.38 2.55
CA ASN A 176 3.06 -15.26 3.21
C ASN A 176 1.58 -15.63 3.48
N PRO A 177 1.01 -15.29 4.66
CA PRO A 177 -0.37 -15.64 5.02
C PRO A 177 -1.40 -15.24 3.96
N VAL A 178 -1.28 -14.04 3.38
CA VAL A 178 -2.18 -13.54 2.31
C VAL A 178 -2.16 -14.48 1.09
N ALA A 179 -0.98 -14.94 0.67
CA ALA A 179 -0.87 -15.86 -0.45
C ALA A 179 -1.38 -17.26 -0.12
N VAL A 180 -1.13 -17.73 1.11
CA VAL A 180 -1.63 -19.03 1.57
C VAL A 180 -3.15 -19.04 1.55
N GLU A 181 -3.79 -17.99 2.05
CA GLU A 181 -5.25 -17.83 2.06
C GLU A 181 -5.82 -17.71 0.65
N LYS A 182 -5.24 -16.84 -0.19
CA LYS A 182 -5.80 -16.56 -1.53
C LYS A 182 -5.59 -17.68 -2.55
N ASN A 183 -4.46 -18.38 -2.51
CA ASN A 183 -4.14 -19.33 -3.59
C ASN A 183 -3.33 -20.57 -3.17
N GLY A 184 -3.12 -20.78 -1.86
CA GLY A 184 -2.38 -21.92 -1.35
C GLY A 184 -0.86 -21.71 -1.29
N GLY A 185 -0.38 -20.47 -1.32
CA GLY A 185 1.00 -20.12 -0.98
C GLY A 185 1.97 -20.10 -2.15
N TRP A 186 1.61 -19.47 -3.25
CA TRP A 186 2.51 -19.25 -4.39
C TRP A 186 2.34 -17.85 -5.00
N ARG A 187 3.33 -17.41 -5.75
CA ARG A 187 3.26 -16.24 -6.62
C ARG A 187 3.99 -16.49 -7.93
N TYR A 188 3.76 -15.65 -8.92
CA TYR A 188 4.61 -15.63 -10.10
C TYR A 188 6.01 -15.10 -9.78
N SER A 189 7.02 -15.54 -10.54
CA SER A 189 8.44 -15.20 -10.32
C SER A 189 8.81 -13.80 -10.82
N TYR A 190 7.85 -12.90 -10.94
CA TYR A 190 8.02 -11.49 -11.29
C TYR A 190 7.39 -10.61 -10.21
N GLY A 191 8.18 -9.78 -9.57
CA GLY A 191 7.74 -8.92 -8.48
C GLY A 191 6.87 -9.64 -7.44
N ASN A 192 5.89 -8.95 -6.88
CA ASN A 192 4.94 -9.52 -5.93
C ASN A 192 3.50 -9.09 -6.23
N MET A 193 2.66 -9.99 -6.77
CA MET A 193 1.27 -9.71 -7.09
C MET A 193 0.39 -9.38 -5.87
N PHE A 194 0.88 -9.67 -4.67
CA PHE A 194 0.21 -9.35 -3.40
C PHE A 194 0.66 -8.00 -2.81
N TYR A 195 1.47 -7.21 -3.51
CA TYR A 195 2.14 -6.05 -2.94
C TYR A 195 1.17 -5.01 -2.37
N VAL A 196 0.06 -4.71 -3.07
CA VAL A 196 -0.98 -3.80 -2.56
C VAL A 196 -1.58 -4.33 -1.26
N PHE A 197 -1.87 -5.62 -1.14
CA PHE A 197 -2.38 -6.19 0.11
C PHE A 197 -1.38 -6.00 1.25
N LEU A 198 -0.09 -6.30 1.01
CA LEU A 198 0.96 -6.16 2.02
C LEU A 198 1.13 -4.72 2.51
N VAL A 199 1.10 -3.75 1.59
CA VAL A 199 1.17 -2.33 1.97
C VAL A 199 -0.09 -1.90 2.72
N SER A 200 -1.27 -2.35 2.26
CA SER A 200 -2.56 -2.01 2.88
C SER A 200 -2.72 -2.56 4.30
N GLU A 201 -2.05 -3.66 4.66
CA GLU A 201 -2.05 -4.19 6.04
C GLU A 201 -1.59 -3.16 7.08
N TYR A 202 -0.73 -2.22 6.68
CA TYR A 202 -0.20 -1.18 7.56
C TYR A 202 -0.96 0.15 7.49
N LEU A 203 -1.93 0.27 6.59
CA LEU A 203 -2.69 1.49 6.38
C LEU A 203 -4.07 1.39 7.02
N THR A 204 -4.47 2.43 7.72
CA THR A 204 -5.82 2.55 8.27
C THR A 204 -6.60 3.53 7.41
N VAL A 205 -7.70 3.06 6.80
CA VAL A 205 -8.63 3.95 6.10
C VAL A 205 -9.29 4.84 7.14
N ALA A 206 -9.38 6.14 6.86
CA ALA A 206 -10.11 7.04 7.73
C ALA A 206 -11.60 6.64 7.70
N GLN A 207 -12.07 6.06 8.80
CA GLN A 207 -13.50 5.80 9.01
C GLN A 207 -14.06 6.91 9.91
N PHE A 208 -15.11 7.53 9.47
CA PHE A 208 -15.85 8.50 10.24
C PHE A 208 -17.14 7.84 10.73
N ASP A 209 -17.33 7.80 12.03
CA ASP A 209 -18.51 7.15 12.67
C ASP A 209 -19.84 7.89 12.43
N ASP A 210 -19.79 9.07 11.80
CA ASP A 210 -20.96 9.91 11.51
C ASP A 210 -21.00 10.20 10.00
N GLU A 211 -22.10 9.81 9.35
CA GLU A 211 -22.35 10.04 7.91
C GLU A 211 -22.22 11.53 7.53
N THR A 212 -22.56 12.43 8.45
CA THR A 212 -22.43 13.88 8.24
C THR A 212 -20.98 14.31 8.18
N VAL A 213 -20.13 13.78 9.09
CA VAL A 213 -18.68 14.05 9.12
C VAL A 213 -18.02 13.45 7.88
N GLN A 214 -18.40 12.26 7.49
CA GLN A 214 -17.91 11.63 6.27
C GLN A 214 -18.26 12.47 5.03
N ALA A 215 -19.50 12.89 4.89
CA ALA A 215 -19.93 13.74 3.77
C ALA A 215 -19.22 15.10 3.75
N ILE A 216 -18.97 15.71 4.92
CA ILE A 216 -18.20 16.97 5.03
C ILE A 216 -16.75 16.75 4.59
N MET A 217 -16.12 15.65 4.99
CA MET A 217 -14.75 15.33 4.63
C MET A 217 -14.63 15.00 3.14
N GLU A 218 -15.56 14.24 2.58
CA GLU A 218 -15.62 13.96 1.14
C GLU A 218 -15.79 15.24 0.32
N GLU A 219 -16.61 16.17 0.79
CA GLU A 219 -16.78 17.48 0.14
C GLU A 219 -15.51 18.34 0.28
N ALA A 220 -14.92 18.40 1.47
CA ALA A 220 -13.71 19.19 1.73
C ALA A 220 -12.52 18.75 0.85
N LEU A 221 -12.39 17.45 0.60
CA LEU A 221 -11.32 16.88 -0.20
C LEU A 221 -11.40 17.24 -1.69
N LYS A 222 -12.58 17.55 -2.20
CA LYS A 222 -12.73 18.07 -3.58
C LYS A 222 -12.00 19.41 -3.78
N TYR A 223 -11.70 20.11 -2.69
CA TYR A 223 -11.06 21.43 -2.66
C TYR A 223 -9.62 21.37 -2.16
N GLU A 224 -9.08 20.18 -1.89
CA GLU A 224 -7.69 19.99 -1.50
C GLU A 224 -6.77 20.49 -2.63
N GLY A 225 -5.77 21.30 -2.28
CA GLY A 225 -4.88 21.92 -3.26
C GLY A 225 -5.38 23.22 -3.87
N TRP A 226 -6.59 23.69 -3.56
CA TRP A 226 -7.06 25.01 -4.00
C TRP A 226 -6.39 26.12 -3.19
N THR A 227 -5.93 27.16 -3.87
CA THR A 227 -5.34 28.34 -3.22
C THR A 227 -6.39 29.03 -2.36
N TYR A 228 -6.10 29.18 -1.08
CA TYR A 228 -6.98 29.92 -0.18
C TYR A 228 -6.99 31.40 -0.54
N VAL A 229 -8.13 31.93 -0.97
CA VAL A 229 -8.33 33.37 -1.24
C VAL A 229 -9.00 33.99 -0.01
N TYR A 230 -8.26 34.85 0.68
CA TYR A 230 -8.82 35.68 1.73
C TYR A 230 -9.79 36.69 1.07
N GLY A 231 -11.06 36.64 1.49
CA GLY A 231 -12.05 37.67 1.16
C GLY A 231 -11.91 38.89 2.07
#